data_5f1625b1add1f78ae8b43cbf167a2dca
#
_entry.id   5f1625b1add1f78ae8b43cbf167a2dca
#
_cell.length_a   1.000
_cell.length_b   1.000
_cell.length_c   1.000
_cell.angle_alpha   90.00
_cell.angle_beta   90.00
_cell.angle_gamma   90.00
#
_symmetry.space_group_name_H-M   'P 1'
#
loop_
_entity.id
_entity.type
_entity.pdbx_description
1 polymer ?
#
loop_
_entity_poly.entity_id
_entity_poly.type
_entity_poly.pdbx_seq_one_letter_code
_entity_poly.pdbx_strand_id
1 'polypeptide(L)'
;MDSLARRSQVCQGPRQLSQSQPLLRRLLRFGRAIIVGSGATLVDYSIFSTCIRLAGVAPTVARLPALCAGALVQFVGNRVYTFRAQEGNLSRQAKWFVAVELCTLAFNWVLFRSLADLVGGVPPELLSFAGTFLVFVTFAYPMRRLVIFKVPGPDKSLLARKPG
;
A
#
# COMPACT_ATOMS: atom_id res chain seq x y z
N MET A 1 60.58 -14.60 12.81
CA MET A 1 59.52 -13.91 13.55
C MET A 1 58.56 -13.16 12.61
N ASP A 2 58.28 -13.67 11.38
CA ASP A 2 57.46 -12.96 10.35
C ASP A 2 56.18 -13.67 9.92
N SER A 3 55.68 -14.59 10.73
CA SER A 3 54.50 -15.40 10.35
C SER A 3 53.17 -14.95 10.97
N LEU A 4 53.19 -14.01 11.90
CA LEU A 4 51.99 -13.54 12.62
C LEU A 4 51.38 -12.23 12.06
N ALA A 5 52.09 -11.52 11.21
CA ALA A 5 51.61 -10.23 10.64
C ALA A 5 50.70 -10.39 9.42
N ARG A 6 50.52 -11.60 8.83
CA ARG A 6 49.73 -11.83 7.62
C ARG A 6 48.28 -12.28 7.87
N ARG A 7 47.85 -12.46 9.12
CA ARG A 7 46.49 -12.95 9.45
C ARG A 7 45.46 -11.86 9.76
N SER A 8 45.86 -10.59 9.82
CA SER A 8 44.96 -9.50 10.21
C SER A 8 44.33 -8.69 9.07
N GLN A 9 44.58 -9.02 7.80
CA GLN A 9 44.05 -8.25 6.67
C GLN A 9 42.98 -8.94 5.84
N VAL A 10 42.39 -10.08 6.22
CA VAL A 10 41.45 -10.85 5.39
C VAL A 10 40.00 -10.76 5.88
N CYS A 11 39.63 -9.75 6.65
CA CYS A 11 38.20 -9.61 7.09
C CYS A 11 37.62 -8.18 6.93
N GLN A 12 38.03 -7.41 5.92
CA GLN A 12 37.37 -6.14 5.58
C GLN A 12 36.81 -6.16 4.16
N GLY A 13 35.88 -7.02 3.87
CA GLY A 13 35.06 -6.94 2.67
C GLY A 13 33.61 -7.36 3.04
N PRO A 14 32.64 -6.98 2.39
CA PRO A 14 31.98 -5.76 1.92
C PRO A 14 30.76 -5.39 2.77
N ARG A 15 30.93 -4.65 3.87
CA ARG A 15 29.79 -4.16 4.69
C ARG A 15 29.04 -2.96 4.11
N GLN A 16 29.51 -2.37 3.02
CA GLN A 16 28.89 -1.16 2.45
C GLN A 16 27.69 -1.43 1.54
N LEU A 17 27.53 -2.62 0.98
CA LEU A 17 26.42 -2.95 0.07
C LEU A 17 25.09 -3.30 0.80
N SER A 18 25.12 -3.44 2.13
CA SER A 18 23.93 -3.88 2.90
C SER A 18 22.96 -2.75 3.29
N GLN A 19 23.37 -1.49 3.24
CA GLN A 19 22.52 -0.37 3.70
C GLN A 19 21.57 0.19 2.64
N SER A 20 21.87 0.07 1.36
CA SER A 20 20.98 0.51 0.26
C SER A 20 19.83 -0.46 -0.02
N GLN A 21 19.97 -1.71 0.34
CA GLN A 21 18.96 -2.76 0.13
C GLN A 21 17.59 -2.51 0.82
N PRO A 22 17.53 -2.02 2.08
CA PRO A 22 16.23 -1.80 2.73
C PRO A 22 15.44 -0.63 2.14
N LEU A 23 16.11 0.45 1.69
CA LEU A 23 15.46 1.60 1.05
C LEU A 23 14.90 1.22 -0.31
N LEU A 24 15.69 0.57 -1.16
CA LEU A 24 15.25 0.10 -2.47
C LEU A 24 14.03 -0.82 -2.36
N ARG A 25 14.05 -1.77 -1.43
CA ARG A 25 12.89 -2.65 -1.17
C ARG A 25 11.65 -1.89 -0.71
N ARG A 26 11.81 -0.80 0.05
CA ARG A 26 10.68 0.06 0.46
C ARG A 26 10.12 0.83 -0.73
N LEU A 27 10.98 1.41 -1.57
CA LEU A 27 10.59 2.13 -2.78
C LEU A 27 9.89 1.22 -3.78
N LEU A 28 10.39 0.00 -3.99
CA LEU A 28 9.76 -0.99 -4.86
C LEU A 28 8.37 -1.41 -4.36
N ARG A 29 8.18 -1.58 -3.05
CA ARG A 29 6.85 -1.87 -2.47
C ARG A 29 5.90 -0.69 -2.66
N PHE A 30 6.38 0.53 -2.46
CA PHE A 30 5.59 1.73 -2.69
C PHE A 30 5.18 1.86 -4.15
N GLY A 31 6.11 1.67 -5.11
CA GLY A 31 5.79 1.64 -6.54
C GLY A 31 4.76 0.58 -6.90
N ARG A 32 4.86 -0.63 -6.34
CA ARG A 32 3.85 -1.70 -6.52
C ARG A 32 2.48 -1.29 -5.97
N ALA A 33 2.44 -0.59 -4.83
CA ALA A 33 1.17 -0.10 -4.27
C ALA A 33 0.51 0.94 -5.18
N ILE A 34 1.31 1.83 -5.81
CA ILE A 34 0.81 2.78 -6.80
C ILE A 34 0.24 2.05 -8.02
N ILE A 35 0.96 1.07 -8.57
CA ILE A 35 0.49 0.27 -9.73
C ILE A 35 -0.84 -0.41 -9.41
N VAL A 36 -0.94 -1.05 -8.24
CA VAL A 36 -2.19 -1.70 -7.81
C VAL A 36 -3.32 -0.67 -7.65
N GLY A 37 -3.04 0.49 -7.05
CA GLY A 37 -4.02 1.57 -6.89
C GLY A 37 -4.52 2.09 -8.23
N SER A 38 -3.62 2.35 -9.18
CA SER A 38 -3.97 2.78 -10.55
C SER A 38 -4.81 1.73 -11.28
N GLY A 39 -4.43 0.44 -11.17
CA GLY A 39 -5.20 -0.66 -11.73
C GLY A 39 -6.61 -0.77 -11.15
N ALA A 40 -6.75 -0.60 -9.84
CA ALA A 40 -8.05 -0.57 -9.16
C ALA A 40 -8.94 0.58 -9.64
N THR A 41 -8.35 1.78 -9.82
CA THR A 41 -9.06 2.95 -10.36
C THR A 41 -9.51 2.72 -11.81
N LEU A 42 -8.70 2.06 -12.64
CA LEU A 42 -9.09 1.73 -14.01
C LEU A 42 -10.27 0.75 -14.03
N VAL A 43 -10.27 -0.25 -13.15
CA VAL A 43 -11.39 -1.21 -13.05
C VAL A 43 -12.66 -0.52 -12.54
N ASP A 44 -12.57 0.30 -11.50
CA ASP A 44 -13.68 1.12 -10.99
C ASP A 44 -14.28 1.97 -12.12
N TYR A 45 -13.46 2.73 -12.83
CA TYR A 45 -13.88 3.58 -13.92
C TYR A 45 -14.50 2.78 -15.08
N SER A 46 -13.91 1.65 -15.45
CA SER A 46 -14.40 0.81 -16.54
C SER A 46 -15.79 0.26 -16.23
N ILE A 47 -16.00 -0.26 -15.01
CA ILE A 47 -17.30 -0.79 -14.59
C ILE A 47 -18.32 0.32 -14.49
N PHE A 48 -17.95 1.46 -13.90
CA PHE A 48 -18.83 2.63 -13.81
C PHE A 48 -19.30 3.09 -15.18
N SER A 49 -18.37 3.27 -16.13
CA SER A 49 -18.66 3.70 -17.50
C SER A 49 -19.54 2.68 -18.25
N THR A 50 -19.27 1.38 -18.07
CA THR A 50 -20.05 0.30 -18.67
C THR A 50 -21.48 0.30 -18.16
N CYS A 51 -21.68 0.40 -16.84
CA CYS A 51 -23.02 0.45 -16.24
C CYS A 51 -23.84 1.62 -16.77
N ILE A 52 -23.25 2.80 -16.92
CA ILE A 52 -23.97 3.99 -17.40
C ILE A 52 -24.22 3.89 -18.91
N ARG A 53 -23.17 3.61 -19.69
CA ARG A 53 -23.23 3.75 -21.16
C ARG A 53 -23.91 2.57 -21.85
N LEU A 54 -23.70 1.35 -21.34
CA LEU A 54 -24.22 0.15 -21.97
C LEU A 54 -25.51 -0.37 -21.28
N ALA A 55 -25.60 -0.28 -19.96
CA ALA A 55 -26.76 -0.77 -19.22
C ALA A 55 -27.77 0.32 -18.86
N GLY A 56 -27.50 1.58 -19.15
CA GLY A 56 -28.43 2.70 -18.86
C GLY A 56 -28.73 2.92 -17.37
N VAL A 57 -27.87 2.39 -16.48
CA VAL A 57 -28.05 2.46 -15.03
C VAL A 57 -27.81 3.88 -14.54
N ALA A 58 -28.66 4.38 -13.62
CA ALA A 58 -28.45 5.69 -13.00
C ALA A 58 -27.06 5.78 -12.32
N PRO A 59 -26.35 6.93 -12.46
CA PRO A 59 -24.97 7.08 -11.95
C PRO A 59 -24.81 6.75 -10.47
N THR A 60 -25.81 7.11 -9.64
CA THR A 60 -25.81 6.81 -8.20
C THR A 60 -25.82 5.31 -7.91
N VAL A 61 -26.54 4.52 -8.70
CA VAL A 61 -26.61 3.05 -8.56
C VAL A 61 -25.36 2.39 -9.15
N ALA A 62 -24.92 2.86 -10.32
CA ALA A 62 -23.71 2.36 -11.00
C ALA A 62 -22.43 2.52 -10.15
N ARG A 63 -22.41 3.50 -9.25
CA ARG A 63 -21.24 3.78 -8.38
C ARG A 63 -20.93 2.64 -7.42
N LEU A 64 -21.95 1.96 -6.87
CA LEU A 64 -21.76 0.89 -5.89
C LEU A 64 -20.96 -0.31 -6.45
N PRO A 65 -21.38 -0.96 -7.55
CA PRO A 65 -20.63 -2.09 -8.09
C PRO A 65 -19.23 -1.68 -8.58
N ALA A 66 -19.06 -0.47 -9.10
CA ALA A 66 -17.76 0.04 -9.53
C ALA A 66 -16.79 0.18 -8.34
N LEU A 67 -17.22 0.82 -7.25
CA LEU A 67 -16.43 0.93 -6.02
C LEU A 67 -16.09 -0.44 -5.42
N CYS A 68 -17.04 -1.36 -5.37
CA CYS A 68 -16.81 -2.71 -4.85
C CYS A 68 -15.75 -3.45 -5.67
N ALA A 69 -15.82 -3.37 -6.99
CA ALA A 69 -14.85 -4.01 -7.87
C ALA A 69 -13.45 -3.37 -7.76
N GLY A 70 -13.36 -2.04 -7.74
CA GLY A 70 -12.11 -1.33 -7.52
C GLY A 70 -11.47 -1.69 -6.16
N ALA A 71 -12.28 -1.70 -5.09
CA ALA A 71 -11.82 -2.08 -3.75
C ALA A 71 -11.34 -3.54 -3.69
N LEU A 72 -12.03 -4.46 -4.38
CA LEU A 72 -11.63 -5.87 -4.46
C LEU A 72 -10.29 -6.03 -5.16
N VAL A 73 -10.11 -5.38 -6.32
CA VAL A 73 -8.84 -5.38 -7.06
C VAL A 73 -7.72 -4.79 -6.20
N GLN A 74 -7.99 -3.71 -5.50
CA GLN A 74 -7.04 -3.05 -4.63
C GLN A 74 -6.66 -3.94 -3.44
N PHE A 75 -7.61 -4.60 -2.80
CA PHE A 75 -7.37 -5.54 -1.70
C PHE A 75 -6.52 -6.72 -2.16
N VAL A 76 -6.96 -7.42 -3.22
CA VAL A 76 -6.28 -8.61 -3.75
C VAL A 76 -4.88 -8.24 -4.25
N GLY A 77 -4.76 -7.17 -5.04
CA GLY A 77 -3.48 -6.70 -5.57
C GLY A 77 -2.49 -6.33 -4.47
N ASN A 78 -2.94 -5.63 -3.43
CA ASN A 78 -2.10 -5.33 -2.28
C ASN A 78 -1.69 -6.59 -1.52
N ARG A 79 -2.61 -7.52 -1.29
CA ARG A 79 -2.35 -8.76 -0.56
C ARG A 79 -1.36 -9.66 -1.30
N VAL A 80 -1.55 -9.84 -2.61
CA VAL A 80 -0.76 -10.80 -3.42
C VAL A 80 0.53 -10.18 -3.95
N TYR A 81 0.42 -8.99 -4.57
CA TYR A 81 1.52 -8.40 -5.31
C TYR A 81 2.38 -7.44 -4.49
N THR A 82 1.73 -6.52 -3.74
CA THR A 82 2.45 -5.47 -3.00
C THR A 82 3.12 -6.01 -1.74
N PHE A 83 2.32 -6.66 -0.88
CA PHE A 83 2.76 -7.08 0.46
C PHE A 83 3.05 -8.56 0.58
N ARG A 84 2.58 -9.40 -0.36
CA ARG A 84 2.75 -10.86 -0.38
C ARG A 84 2.31 -11.50 0.96
N ALA A 85 1.14 -11.10 1.44
CA ALA A 85 0.61 -11.44 2.75
C ALA A 85 -0.48 -12.54 2.68
N GLN A 86 -0.33 -13.52 1.75
CA GLN A 86 -1.33 -14.57 1.54
C GLN A 86 -1.48 -15.52 2.72
N GLU A 87 -0.41 -15.72 3.51
CA GLU A 87 -0.41 -16.59 4.69
C GLU A 87 -1.23 -16.01 5.86
N GLY A 88 -1.53 -14.71 5.83
CA GLY A 88 -2.33 -14.05 6.85
C GLY A 88 -3.82 -14.38 6.77
N ASN A 89 -4.53 -14.27 7.91
CA ASN A 89 -5.97 -14.49 8.00
C ASN A 89 -6.73 -13.51 7.08
N LEU A 90 -7.40 -14.04 6.05
CA LEU A 90 -8.12 -13.29 5.03
C LEU A 90 -9.23 -12.40 5.63
N SER A 91 -10.05 -12.97 6.52
CA SER A 91 -11.19 -12.25 7.13
C SER A 91 -10.71 -11.06 7.96
N ARG A 92 -9.65 -11.23 8.75
CA ARG A 92 -9.04 -10.14 9.51
C ARG A 92 -8.50 -9.05 8.58
N GLN A 93 -7.77 -9.44 7.54
CA GLN A 93 -7.21 -8.50 6.57
C GLN A 93 -8.30 -7.71 5.83
N ALA A 94 -9.39 -8.39 5.42
CA ALA A 94 -10.52 -7.76 4.74
C ALA A 94 -11.25 -6.75 5.66
N LYS A 95 -11.53 -7.11 6.90
CA LYS A 95 -12.17 -6.21 7.87
C LYS A 95 -11.35 -4.95 8.11
N TRP A 96 -10.06 -5.10 8.37
CA TRP A 96 -9.16 -3.96 8.55
C TRP A 96 -8.98 -3.14 7.28
N PHE A 97 -8.97 -3.78 6.10
CA PHE A 97 -8.93 -3.07 4.84
C PHE A 97 -10.15 -2.17 4.66
N VAL A 98 -11.35 -2.69 4.86
CA VAL A 98 -12.59 -1.89 4.77
C VAL A 98 -12.57 -0.73 5.76
N ALA A 99 -12.18 -0.97 7.02
CA ALA A 99 -12.09 0.08 8.03
C ALA A 99 -11.11 1.19 7.62
N VAL A 100 -9.92 0.83 7.12
CA VAL A 100 -8.91 1.79 6.65
C VAL A 100 -9.41 2.55 5.42
N GLU A 101 -10.11 1.90 4.48
CA GLU A 101 -10.69 2.59 3.32
C GLU A 101 -11.75 3.61 3.73
N LEU A 102 -12.64 3.28 4.67
CA LEU A 102 -13.62 4.22 5.20
C LEU A 102 -12.95 5.43 5.89
N CYS A 103 -11.93 5.19 6.69
CA CYS A 103 -11.14 6.27 7.29
C CYS A 103 -10.43 7.13 6.22
N THR A 104 -9.88 6.48 5.19
CA THR A 104 -9.22 7.18 4.07
C THR A 104 -10.20 8.11 3.34
N LEU A 105 -11.42 7.63 3.08
CA LEU A 105 -12.47 8.45 2.48
C LEU A 105 -12.85 9.64 3.36
N ALA A 106 -13.03 9.42 4.67
CA ALA A 106 -13.33 10.48 5.61
C ALA A 106 -12.21 11.54 5.68
N PHE A 107 -10.95 11.10 5.77
CA PHE A 107 -9.80 12.02 5.76
C PHE A 107 -9.68 12.80 4.45
N ASN A 108 -9.90 12.15 3.31
CA ASN A 108 -9.91 12.83 2.02
C ASN A 108 -10.99 13.90 1.96
N TRP A 109 -12.19 13.59 2.45
CA TRP A 109 -13.30 14.55 2.46
C TRP A 109 -13.00 15.76 3.35
N VAL A 110 -12.54 15.53 4.58
CA VAL A 110 -12.18 16.60 5.52
C VAL A 110 -11.05 17.45 4.96
N LEU A 111 -9.98 16.82 4.46
CA LEU A 111 -8.82 17.52 3.92
C LEU A 111 -9.19 18.35 2.69
N PHE A 112 -9.96 17.77 1.76
CA PHE A 112 -10.42 18.51 0.57
C PHE A 112 -11.24 19.74 0.95
N ARG A 113 -12.18 19.58 1.90
CA ARG A 113 -12.98 20.69 2.40
C ARG A 113 -12.13 21.79 3.00
N SER A 114 -11.20 21.43 3.89
CA SER A 114 -10.30 22.38 4.53
C SER A 114 -9.39 23.11 3.54
N LEU A 115 -8.87 22.38 2.53
CA LEU A 115 -8.04 22.99 1.50
C LEU A 115 -8.84 23.92 0.58
N ALA A 116 -10.07 23.55 0.21
CA ALA A 116 -10.93 24.37 -0.61
C ALA A 116 -11.29 25.72 0.08
N ASP A 117 -11.45 25.70 1.40
CA ASP A 117 -11.74 26.90 2.20
C ASP A 117 -10.49 27.78 2.40
N LEU A 118 -9.27 27.19 2.43
CA LEU A 118 -8.01 27.88 2.72
C LEU A 118 -7.30 28.41 1.48
N VAL A 119 -7.40 27.71 0.36
CA VAL A 119 -6.61 27.99 -0.86
C VAL A 119 -7.53 28.45 -1.98
N GLY A 120 -7.75 29.75 -2.07
CA GLY A 120 -8.48 30.35 -3.20
C GLY A 120 -7.66 30.31 -4.50
N GLY A 121 -8.35 30.14 -5.65
CA GLY A 121 -7.74 30.27 -6.98
C GLY A 121 -7.05 29.01 -7.53
N VAL A 122 -7.02 27.90 -6.81
CA VAL A 122 -6.50 26.60 -7.29
C VAL A 122 -7.65 25.75 -7.81
N PRO A 123 -7.51 25.10 -9.01
CA PRO A 123 -8.53 24.21 -9.52
C PRO A 123 -8.88 23.09 -8.53
N PRO A 124 -10.18 22.81 -8.28
CA PRO A 124 -10.63 21.80 -7.33
C PRO A 124 -10.06 20.39 -7.62
N GLU A 125 -9.84 20.09 -8.89
CA GLU A 125 -9.28 18.81 -9.35
C GLU A 125 -7.84 18.61 -8.82
N LEU A 126 -7.04 19.68 -8.88
CA LEU A 126 -5.65 19.65 -8.39
C LEU A 126 -5.60 19.52 -6.87
N LEU A 127 -6.49 20.25 -6.17
CA LEU A 127 -6.63 20.11 -4.70
C LEU A 127 -7.04 18.68 -4.31
N SER A 128 -8.02 18.13 -5.02
CA SER A 128 -8.49 16.75 -4.77
C SER A 128 -7.38 15.73 -5.00
N PHE A 129 -6.62 15.87 -6.10
CA PHE A 129 -5.49 14.98 -6.39
C PHE A 129 -4.39 15.08 -5.32
N ALA A 130 -3.99 16.31 -4.97
CA ALA A 130 -2.96 16.54 -3.95
C ALA A 130 -3.38 16.01 -2.58
N GLY A 131 -4.62 16.27 -2.17
CA GLY A 131 -5.20 15.76 -0.92
C GLY A 131 -5.23 14.24 -0.88
N THR A 132 -5.71 13.61 -1.95
CA THR A 132 -5.76 12.14 -2.06
C THR A 132 -4.35 11.53 -2.00
N PHE A 133 -3.39 12.12 -2.69
CA PHE A 133 -2.00 11.66 -2.65
C PHE A 133 -1.39 11.80 -1.25
N LEU A 134 -1.64 12.94 -0.59
CA LEU A 134 -1.17 13.18 0.78
C LEU A 134 -1.74 12.14 1.76
N VAL A 135 -3.06 11.92 1.75
CA VAL A 135 -3.72 10.91 2.60
C VAL A 135 -3.22 9.50 2.27
N PHE A 136 -2.99 9.20 0.99
CA PHE A 136 -2.43 7.91 0.60
C PHE A 136 -1.05 7.68 1.21
N VAL A 137 -0.14 8.64 1.09
CA VAL A 137 1.24 8.50 1.56
C VAL A 137 1.33 8.49 3.09
N THR A 138 0.58 9.38 3.76
CA THR A 138 0.69 9.58 5.21
C THR A 138 -0.15 8.60 6.03
N PHE A 139 -1.29 8.16 5.51
CA PHE A 139 -2.23 7.30 6.23
C PHE A 139 -2.46 5.94 5.58
N ALA A 140 -2.99 5.90 4.35
CA ALA A 140 -3.46 4.65 3.75
C ALA A 140 -2.33 3.64 3.53
N TYR A 141 -1.20 4.05 2.97
CA TYR A 141 -0.06 3.18 2.73
C TYR A 141 0.59 2.65 4.02
N PRO A 142 0.89 3.46 5.05
CA PRO A 142 1.37 2.96 6.34
C PRO A 142 0.40 1.99 7.03
N MET A 143 -0.89 2.30 7.03
CA MET A 143 -1.92 1.43 7.63
C MET A 143 -2.01 0.08 6.91
N ARG A 144 -2.00 0.08 5.58
CA ARG A 144 -1.97 -1.16 4.81
C ARG A 144 -0.74 -2.00 5.14
N ARG A 145 0.43 -1.37 5.26
CA ARG A 145 1.70 -2.05 5.54
C ARG A 145 1.82 -2.57 6.98
N LEU A 146 1.42 -1.77 7.97
CA LEU A 146 1.70 -2.03 9.38
C LEU A 146 0.57 -2.76 10.10
N VAL A 147 -0.67 -2.58 9.65
CA VAL A 147 -1.86 -3.11 10.32
C VAL A 147 -2.48 -4.26 9.52
N ILE A 148 -2.78 -4.01 8.23
CA ILE A 148 -3.57 -4.95 7.43
C ILE A 148 -2.70 -6.14 6.99
N PHE A 149 -1.59 -5.87 6.32
CA PHE A 149 -0.72 -6.87 5.69
C PHE A 149 0.56 -7.11 6.48
N LYS A 150 0.48 -7.02 7.81
CA LYS A 150 1.60 -7.39 8.67
C LYS A 150 1.85 -8.89 8.53
N VAL A 151 2.95 -9.24 7.86
CA VAL A 151 3.46 -10.62 7.84
C VAL A 151 4.07 -10.88 9.20
N PRO A 152 3.61 -11.93 9.95
CA PRO A 152 4.30 -12.37 11.15
C PRO A 152 5.77 -12.67 10.78
N GLY A 153 6.70 -12.10 11.53
CA GLY A 153 8.11 -12.46 11.37
C GLY A 153 8.30 -13.97 11.67
N PRO A 154 9.39 -14.59 11.17
CA PRO A 154 9.68 -15.97 11.49
C PRO A 154 9.62 -16.15 13.00
N ASP A 155 8.87 -17.16 13.41
CA ASP A 155 8.65 -17.47 14.83
C ASP A 155 10.01 -17.73 15.50
N LYS A 156 10.40 -16.83 16.38
CA LYS A 156 11.67 -16.93 17.12
C LYS A 156 11.71 -18.17 18.01
N SER A 157 10.55 -18.77 18.30
CA SER A 157 10.47 -20.01 19.08
C SER A 157 11.03 -21.23 18.33
N LEU A 158 10.94 -21.22 16.98
CA LEU A 158 11.50 -22.27 16.14
C LEU A 158 13.03 -22.18 16.04
N LEU A 159 13.59 -20.99 16.19
CA LEU A 159 15.06 -20.79 16.21
C LEU A 159 15.69 -21.13 17.56
N ALA A 160 14.89 -21.17 18.64
CA ALA A 160 15.34 -21.53 19.98
C ALA A 160 15.36 -23.05 20.23
N ARG A 161 14.77 -23.85 19.34
CA ARG A 161 14.80 -25.31 19.41
C ARG A 161 16.09 -25.83 18.79
N LYS A 162 17.22 -25.64 19.50
CA LYS A 162 18.48 -26.32 19.18
C LYS A 162 18.27 -27.82 19.37
N PRO A 163 18.62 -28.67 18.39
CA PRO A 163 18.66 -30.11 18.64
C PRO A 163 19.77 -30.41 19.66
N GLY A 164 19.41 -31.03 20.77
CA GLY A 164 20.36 -31.66 21.69
C GLY A 164 20.91 -32.93 21.09
#